data_e80f777ec086ee2a09b5b62a1a996ab3
#
_entry.id   e80f777ec086ee2a09b5b62a1a996ab3
#
_cell.length_a   1.000
_cell.length_b   1.000
_cell.length_c   1.000
_cell.angle_alpha   90.00
_cell.angle_beta   90.00
_cell.angle_gamma   90.00
#
_symmetry.space_group_name_H-M   'P 1'
#
loop_
_entity.id
_entity.type
_entity.pdbx_description
1 polymer ?
#
loop_
_entity_poly.entity_id
_entity_poly.type
_entity_poly.pdbx_seq_one_letter_code
_entity_poly.pdbx_strand_id
1 'polypeptide(L)'
;SEVDAVREWFTAEEPNYDLVSTDTVKEGVYALLTTFTPPGVEKGYTMVRAYIVAAEGEGYTIEALGDAYGPGSIGFSAEVLSTEEATVLFGDVGSSLYDPTTDTRRDVTFTDVAAKLADGREVSISVQNNAPYILILDAGAEVSNAVFRTEDEELLYSACYGKPVTYHSDLYTDDDIENAVAAVTACFE
;
A
#
# COMPACT_ATOMS: atom_id res chain seq x y z
N SER A 1 -18.19 -15.51 12.99
CA SER A 1 -18.57 -14.20 12.40
C SER A 1 -18.50 -14.28 10.87
N GLU A 2 -19.06 -13.33 10.16
CA GLU A 2 -18.94 -13.24 8.70
C GLU A 2 -17.46 -13.10 8.27
N VAL A 3 -16.67 -12.35 9.00
CA VAL A 3 -15.23 -12.23 8.78
C VAL A 3 -14.52 -13.58 8.89
N ASP A 4 -14.89 -14.43 9.85
CA ASP A 4 -14.28 -15.77 9.98
C ASP A 4 -14.65 -16.65 8.78
N ALA A 5 -15.89 -16.58 8.30
CA ALA A 5 -16.33 -17.33 7.12
C ALA A 5 -15.57 -16.91 5.85
N VAL A 6 -15.36 -15.60 5.64
CA VAL A 6 -14.54 -15.09 4.53
C VAL A 6 -13.10 -15.58 4.63
N ARG A 7 -12.51 -15.57 5.83
CA ARG A 7 -11.14 -16.04 6.07
C ARG A 7 -10.99 -17.53 5.78
N GLU A 8 -11.91 -18.34 6.23
CA GLU A 8 -11.91 -19.79 5.97
C GLU A 8 -12.03 -20.08 4.48
N TRP A 9 -12.99 -19.42 3.80
CA TRP A 9 -13.15 -19.54 2.37
C TRP A 9 -11.89 -19.11 1.61
N PHE A 10 -11.35 -17.94 1.91
CA PHE A 10 -10.17 -17.42 1.23
C PHE A 10 -8.95 -18.34 1.40
N THR A 11 -8.71 -18.83 2.61
CA THR A 11 -7.59 -19.74 2.88
C THR A 11 -7.68 -21.05 2.11
N ALA A 12 -8.89 -21.51 1.85
CA ALA A 12 -9.13 -22.70 1.03
C ALA A 12 -8.92 -22.44 -0.48
N GLU A 13 -9.37 -21.28 -0.97
CA GLU A 13 -9.24 -20.89 -2.39
C GLU A 13 -7.80 -20.48 -2.76
N GLU A 14 -7.09 -19.80 -1.85
CA GLU A 14 -5.78 -19.19 -2.07
C GLU A 14 -4.72 -19.71 -1.07
N PRO A 15 -4.40 -21.01 -1.08
CA PRO A 15 -3.55 -21.62 -0.04
C PRO A 15 -2.08 -21.17 -0.07
N ASN A 16 -1.64 -20.49 -1.15
CA ASN A 16 -0.27 -20.02 -1.31
C ASN A 16 -0.05 -18.58 -0.80
N TYR A 17 -1.08 -17.97 -0.26
CA TYR A 17 -1.04 -16.59 0.26
C TYR A 17 -1.27 -16.60 1.75
N ASP A 18 -0.37 -15.91 2.47
CA ASP A 18 -0.47 -15.77 3.92
C ASP A 18 -1.40 -14.60 4.25
N LEU A 19 -2.57 -14.91 4.80
CA LEU A 19 -3.57 -13.90 5.15
C LEU A 19 -3.14 -13.09 6.37
N VAL A 20 -2.94 -11.79 6.19
CA VAL A 20 -2.53 -10.84 7.24
C VAL A 20 -3.75 -10.24 7.94
N SER A 21 -4.70 -9.68 7.17
CA SER A 21 -5.92 -9.10 7.71
C SER A 21 -7.13 -9.34 6.81
N THR A 22 -8.30 -9.24 7.43
CA THR A 22 -9.61 -9.25 6.77
C THR A 22 -10.47 -8.20 7.43
N ASP A 23 -10.86 -7.20 6.66
CA ASP A 23 -11.60 -6.05 7.13
C ASP A 23 -12.93 -5.94 6.40
N THR A 24 -14.00 -5.65 7.13
CA THR A 24 -15.30 -5.36 6.52
C THR A 24 -15.28 -3.93 5.97
N VAL A 25 -15.50 -3.80 4.67
CA VAL A 25 -15.67 -2.49 4.02
C VAL A 25 -17.09 -1.98 4.23
N LYS A 26 -18.06 -2.83 3.93
CA LYS A 26 -19.49 -2.67 4.17
C LYS A 26 -20.13 -4.06 4.20
N GLU A 27 -21.44 -4.14 4.43
CA GLU A 27 -22.17 -5.40 4.42
C GLU A 27 -21.91 -6.17 3.12
N GLY A 28 -21.39 -7.39 3.26
CA GLY A 28 -21.09 -8.29 2.14
C GLY A 28 -19.86 -7.94 1.31
N VAL A 29 -19.07 -6.92 1.69
CA VAL A 29 -17.83 -6.55 0.99
C VAL A 29 -16.66 -6.47 1.96
N TYR A 30 -15.57 -7.12 1.60
CA TYR A 30 -14.40 -7.31 2.46
C TYR A 30 -13.12 -6.93 1.72
N ALA A 31 -12.19 -6.35 2.45
CA ALA A 31 -10.82 -6.10 1.99
C ALA A 31 -9.88 -7.07 2.72
N LEU A 32 -9.08 -7.81 1.97
CA LEU A 32 -8.11 -8.76 2.49
C LEU A 32 -6.70 -8.33 2.14
N LEU A 33 -5.80 -8.45 3.08
CA LEU A 33 -4.39 -8.20 2.90
C LEU A 33 -3.62 -9.49 3.07
N THR A 34 -2.75 -9.80 2.13
CA THR A 34 -1.92 -11.01 2.15
C THR A 34 -0.47 -10.69 1.87
N THR A 35 0.40 -11.62 2.23
CA THR A 35 1.79 -11.64 1.78
C THR A 35 2.06 -12.95 1.04
N PHE A 36 2.99 -12.93 0.10
CA PHE A 36 3.43 -14.10 -0.64
C PHE A 36 4.85 -13.93 -1.17
N THR A 37 5.49 -15.05 -1.46
CA THR A 37 6.78 -15.07 -2.15
C THR A 37 6.54 -15.46 -3.60
N PRO A 38 6.85 -14.59 -4.59
CA PRO A 38 6.66 -14.91 -6.00
C PRO A 38 7.47 -16.14 -6.42
N PRO A 39 6.96 -16.97 -7.33
CA PRO A 39 7.72 -18.12 -7.87
C PRO A 39 9.03 -17.68 -8.53
N GLY A 40 10.12 -18.39 -8.26
CA GLY A 40 11.43 -18.14 -8.84
C GLY A 40 12.22 -16.98 -8.23
N VAL A 41 11.74 -16.40 -7.15
CA VAL A 41 12.41 -15.33 -6.39
C VAL A 41 13.13 -15.91 -5.17
N GLU A 42 14.24 -15.26 -4.79
CA GLU A 42 15.01 -15.69 -3.62
C GLU A 42 14.20 -15.68 -2.34
N LYS A 43 14.50 -16.64 -1.47
CA LYS A 43 13.89 -16.77 -0.15
C LYS A 43 14.10 -15.49 0.65
N GLY A 44 13.02 -14.84 1.05
CA GLY A 44 13.04 -13.58 1.81
C GLY A 44 12.53 -12.35 1.04
N TYR A 45 12.28 -12.48 -0.27
CA TYR A 45 11.59 -11.45 -1.02
C TYR A 45 10.08 -11.70 -0.93
N THR A 46 9.38 -10.80 -0.26
CA THR A 46 7.94 -10.90 -0.04
C THR A 46 7.22 -9.78 -0.78
N MET A 47 6.13 -10.12 -1.43
CA MET A 47 5.17 -9.16 -1.99
C MET A 47 3.91 -9.09 -1.14
N VAL A 48 3.20 -8.00 -1.27
CA VAL A 48 1.90 -7.78 -0.62
C VAL A 48 0.83 -7.80 -1.70
N ARG A 49 -0.26 -8.52 -1.44
CA ARG A 49 -1.43 -8.53 -2.32
C ARG A 49 -2.67 -8.16 -1.52
N ALA A 50 -3.44 -7.22 -2.05
CA ALA A 50 -4.76 -6.91 -1.54
C ALA A 50 -5.84 -7.52 -2.44
N TYR A 51 -6.96 -7.89 -1.83
CA TYR A 51 -8.15 -8.39 -2.51
C TYR A 51 -9.36 -7.58 -2.06
N ILE A 52 -10.27 -7.35 -2.98
CA ILE A 52 -11.65 -6.96 -2.68
C ILE A 52 -12.52 -8.15 -2.98
N VAL A 53 -13.26 -8.60 -1.98
CA VAL A 53 -14.10 -9.81 -2.02
C VAL A 53 -15.53 -9.43 -1.70
N ALA A 54 -16.46 -9.95 -2.48
CA ALA A 54 -17.89 -9.74 -2.26
C ALA A 54 -18.60 -11.05 -1.94
N ALA A 55 -19.62 -10.99 -1.10
CA ALA A 55 -20.53 -12.10 -0.88
C ALA A 55 -21.38 -12.34 -2.14
N GLU A 56 -21.47 -13.59 -2.58
CA GLU A 56 -22.25 -14.00 -3.75
C GLU A 56 -23.01 -15.30 -3.47
N GLY A 57 -24.32 -15.22 -3.36
CA GLY A 57 -25.15 -16.38 -3.01
C GLY A 57 -24.79 -16.92 -1.62
N GLU A 58 -24.39 -18.19 -1.55
CA GLU A 58 -23.93 -18.84 -0.30
C GLU A 58 -22.40 -18.82 -0.15
N GLY A 59 -21.66 -18.11 -1.03
CA GLY A 59 -20.21 -18.06 -1.06
C GLY A 59 -19.67 -16.65 -1.24
N TYR A 60 -18.47 -16.57 -1.81
CA TYR A 60 -17.76 -15.31 -2.05
C TYR A 60 -17.10 -15.31 -3.43
N THR A 61 -16.87 -14.13 -3.97
CA THR A 61 -16.12 -13.93 -5.21
C THR A 61 -15.02 -12.87 -5.03
N ILE A 62 -13.88 -13.05 -5.70
CA ILE A 62 -12.83 -12.05 -5.77
C ILE A 62 -13.21 -11.06 -6.88
N GLU A 63 -13.55 -9.84 -6.49
CA GLU A 63 -13.90 -8.75 -7.40
C GLU A 63 -12.68 -8.10 -8.03
N ALA A 64 -11.62 -7.95 -7.25
CA ALA A 64 -10.35 -7.39 -7.69
C ALA A 64 -9.20 -7.85 -6.81
N LEU A 65 -8.00 -7.82 -7.37
CA LEU A 65 -6.75 -8.00 -6.64
C LEU A 65 -5.67 -7.09 -7.21
N GLY A 66 -4.70 -6.73 -6.39
CA GLY A 66 -3.56 -5.93 -6.78
C GLY A 66 -2.33 -6.23 -5.93
N ASP A 67 -1.15 -6.05 -6.52
CA ASP A 67 0.13 -6.34 -5.89
C ASP A 67 0.92 -5.07 -5.61
N ALA A 68 1.54 -5.02 -4.44
CA ALA A 68 2.57 -4.07 -4.09
C ALA A 68 3.87 -4.82 -3.80
N TYR A 69 4.99 -4.19 -4.14
CA TYR A 69 6.30 -4.70 -3.75
C TYR A 69 6.44 -4.66 -2.22
N GLY A 70 7.33 -5.49 -1.67
CA GLY A 70 7.82 -5.30 -0.32
C GLY A 70 8.50 -3.93 -0.16
N PRO A 71 8.97 -3.55 1.03
CA PRO A 71 9.51 -2.21 1.28
C PRO A 71 10.70 -1.85 0.39
N GLY A 72 11.33 -2.84 -0.20
CA GLY A 72 12.39 -2.66 -1.18
C GLY A 72 13.56 -1.82 -0.68
N SER A 73 14.27 -1.20 -1.61
CA SER A 73 15.42 -0.34 -1.29
C SER A 73 15.02 0.99 -0.67
N ILE A 74 13.86 1.54 -1.02
CA ILE A 74 13.40 2.84 -0.50
C ILE A 74 12.80 2.76 0.91
N GLY A 75 12.36 1.59 1.36
CA GLY A 75 11.87 1.37 2.71
C GLY A 75 10.35 1.30 2.88
N PHE A 76 9.57 1.57 1.83
CA PHE A 76 8.11 1.51 1.84
C PHE A 76 7.52 1.36 0.43
N SER A 77 6.29 0.92 0.35
CA SER A 77 5.54 0.81 -0.91
C SER A 77 4.08 1.20 -0.75
N ALA A 78 3.44 1.57 -1.84
CA ALA A 78 2.03 1.90 -1.90
C ALA A 78 1.43 1.55 -3.26
N GLU A 79 0.24 1.00 -3.24
CA GLU A 79 -0.60 0.76 -4.41
C GLU A 79 -2.06 1.03 -4.07
N VAL A 80 -2.85 1.32 -5.08
CA VAL A 80 -4.29 1.55 -4.95
C VAL A 80 -5.05 0.47 -5.72
N LEU A 81 -6.03 -0.14 -5.08
CA LEU A 81 -6.96 -1.07 -5.68
C LEU A 81 -8.38 -0.52 -5.53
N SER A 82 -9.12 -0.43 -6.63
CA SER A 82 -10.48 0.11 -6.63
C SER A 82 -11.46 -0.80 -7.36
N THR A 83 -12.66 -0.89 -6.82
CA THR A 83 -13.87 -1.39 -7.48
C THR A 83 -14.98 -0.37 -7.31
N GLU A 84 -16.17 -0.65 -7.84
CA GLU A 84 -17.36 0.17 -7.57
C GLU A 84 -17.77 0.15 -6.08
N GLU A 85 -17.33 -0.87 -5.34
CA GLU A 85 -17.73 -1.13 -3.96
C GLU A 85 -16.71 -0.63 -2.91
N ALA A 86 -15.45 -0.54 -3.27
CA ALA A 86 -14.36 -0.22 -2.35
C ALA A 86 -13.15 0.40 -3.05
N THR A 87 -12.42 1.22 -2.33
CA THR A 87 -11.07 1.66 -2.68
C THR A 87 -10.15 1.40 -1.49
N VAL A 88 -8.98 0.82 -1.75
CA VAL A 88 -7.98 0.58 -0.72
C VAL A 88 -6.61 1.08 -1.16
N LEU A 89 -5.86 1.66 -0.23
CA LEU A 89 -4.43 1.92 -0.33
C LEU A 89 -3.71 0.87 0.49
N PHE A 90 -2.75 0.19 -0.09
CA PHE A 90 -2.04 -0.90 0.59
C PHE A 90 -0.58 -0.96 0.18
N GLY A 91 0.22 -1.62 0.96
CA GLY A 91 1.64 -1.80 0.71
C GLY A 91 2.37 -2.32 1.94
N ASP A 92 3.65 -2.04 2.00
CA ASP A 92 4.52 -2.49 3.08
C ASP A 92 5.39 -1.34 3.58
N VAL A 93 5.76 -1.38 4.85
CA VAL A 93 6.77 -0.51 5.44
C VAL A 93 7.88 -1.37 6.05
N GLY A 94 9.10 -0.93 5.84
CA GLY A 94 10.28 -1.56 6.44
C GLY A 94 10.67 -0.92 7.76
N SER A 95 11.97 -0.88 8.01
CA SER A 95 12.56 -0.26 9.21
C SER A 95 13.74 0.64 8.87
N SER A 96 14.01 0.87 7.59
CA SER A 96 15.10 1.73 7.14
C SER A 96 14.73 2.45 5.85
N LEU A 97 15.33 3.61 5.67
CA LEU A 97 15.27 4.39 4.44
C LEU A 97 16.64 4.40 3.75
N TYR A 98 16.61 4.28 2.43
CA TYR A 98 17.80 4.44 1.60
C TYR A 98 17.87 5.86 1.05
N ASP A 99 19.00 6.51 1.27
CA ASP A 99 19.32 7.80 0.69
C ASP A 99 20.22 7.58 -0.53
N PRO A 100 19.73 7.80 -1.75
CA PRO A 100 20.51 7.61 -2.97
C PRO A 100 21.61 8.66 -3.16
N THR A 101 21.52 9.81 -2.49
CA THR A 101 22.51 10.88 -2.64
C THR A 101 23.79 10.56 -1.88
N THR A 102 23.68 9.90 -0.74
CA THR A 102 24.81 9.51 0.12
C THR A 102 25.14 8.02 0.05
N ASP A 103 24.33 7.23 -0.69
CA ASP A 103 24.42 5.76 -0.74
C ASP A 103 24.41 5.13 0.67
N THR A 104 23.58 5.66 1.54
CA THR A 104 23.46 5.20 2.92
C THR A 104 22.04 4.75 3.26
N ARG A 105 21.95 3.87 4.26
CA ARG A 105 20.69 3.50 4.91
C ARG A 105 20.68 4.05 6.32
N ARG A 106 19.50 4.49 6.76
CA ARG A 106 19.26 4.89 8.14
C ARG A 106 18.03 4.18 8.68
N ASP A 107 18.08 3.82 9.94
CA ASP A 107 16.93 3.24 10.63
C ASP A 107 15.89 4.32 10.90
N VAL A 108 14.62 3.94 10.71
CA VAL A 108 13.47 4.81 10.98
C VAL A 108 12.37 4.03 11.69
N THR A 109 11.51 4.74 12.39
CA THR A 109 10.27 4.20 12.94
C THR A 109 9.09 4.88 12.25
N PHE A 110 8.36 4.14 11.45
CA PHE A 110 7.14 4.61 10.84
C PHE A 110 6.02 4.71 11.88
N THR A 111 5.22 5.76 11.84
CA THR A 111 4.11 6.00 12.75
C THR A 111 2.76 5.80 12.08
N ASP A 112 2.60 6.33 10.88
CA ASP A 112 1.35 6.25 10.13
C ASP A 112 1.57 6.37 8.61
N VAL A 113 0.58 5.89 7.89
CA VAL A 113 0.42 6.08 6.45
C VAL A 113 -0.89 6.80 6.20
N ALA A 114 -0.87 7.79 5.35
CA ALA A 114 -2.04 8.56 4.96
C ALA A 114 -2.24 8.55 3.44
N ALA A 115 -3.49 8.46 3.03
CA ALA A 115 -3.90 8.75 1.66
C ALA A 115 -4.31 10.22 1.57
N LYS A 116 -3.67 10.99 0.69
CA LYS A 116 -4.15 12.31 0.28
C LYS A 116 -5.08 12.13 -0.90
N LEU A 117 -6.30 12.59 -0.75
CA LEU A 117 -7.34 12.47 -1.78
C LEU A 117 -7.37 13.71 -2.67
N ALA A 118 -7.86 13.55 -3.89
CA ALA A 118 -7.95 14.64 -4.87
C ALA A 118 -8.85 15.79 -4.42
N ASP A 119 -9.80 15.54 -3.53
CA ASP A 119 -10.66 16.56 -2.93
C ASP A 119 -10.02 17.32 -1.74
N GLY A 120 -8.75 17.02 -1.42
CA GLY A 120 -7.99 17.65 -0.35
C GLY A 120 -8.10 16.96 1.01
N ARG A 121 -8.97 15.97 1.17
CA ARG A 121 -9.06 15.18 2.41
C ARG A 121 -7.85 14.29 2.59
N GLU A 122 -7.56 13.96 3.84
CA GLU A 122 -6.54 13.00 4.23
C GLU A 122 -7.14 11.95 5.14
N VAL A 123 -6.87 10.68 4.85
CA VAL A 123 -7.30 9.54 5.65
C VAL A 123 -6.05 8.76 6.02
N SER A 124 -5.87 8.42 7.29
CA SER A 124 -4.66 7.77 7.78
C SER A 124 -4.92 6.58 8.68
N ILE A 125 -3.93 5.70 8.77
CA ILE A 125 -3.86 4.60 9.74
C ILE A 125 -2.48 4.55 10.38
N SER A 126 -2.44 4.07 11.62
CA SER A 126 -1.18 3.72 12.28
C SER A 126 -0.57 2.46 11.63
N VAL A 127 0.75 2.45 11.49
CA VAL A 127 1.49 1.33 10.94
C VAL A 127 2.59 0.88 11.91
N GLN A 128 3.13 -0.30 11.65
CA GLN A 128 4.26 -0.86 12.38
C GLN A 128 5.38 -1.18 11.42
N ASN A 129 6.62 -0.98 11.86
CA ASN A 129 7.79 -1.37 11.08
C ASN A 129 7.77 -2.86 10.70
N ASN A 130 8.25 -3.15 9.50
CA ASN A 130 8.36 -4.50 8.95
C ASN A 130 7.01 -5.22 8.86
N ALA A 131 5.95 -4.48 8.57
CA ALA A 131 4.61 -5.03 8.42
C ALA A 131 3.87 -4.41 7.24
N PRO A 132 3.06 -5.19 6.53
CA PRO A 132 2.16 -4.66 5.50
C PRO A 132 1.00 -3.89 6.14
N TYR A 133 0.41 -3.01 5.36
CA TYR A 133 -0.74 -2.19 5.77
C TYR A 133 -1.81 -2.16 4.69
N ILE A 134 -3.04 -1.94 5.11
CA ILE A 134 -4.17 -1.65 4.23
C ILE A 134 -5.03 -0.55 4.84
N LEU A 135 -5.31 0.46 4.04
CA LEU A 135 -6.17 1.59 4.39
C LEU A 135 -7.42 1.56 3.51
N ILE A 136 -8.57 1.42 4.14
CA ILE A 136 -9.86 1.38 3.47
C ILE A 136 -10.38 2.80 3.31
N LEU A 137 -10.76 3.13 2.08
CA LEU A 137 -11.30 4.41 1.68
C LEU A 137 -12.73 4.25 1.17
N ASP A 138 -13.45 5.35 1.06
CA ASP A 138 -14.77 5.37 0.43
C ASP A 138 -14.67 4.89 -1.03
N ALA A 139 -15.69 4.20 -1.50
CA ALA A 139 -15.79 3.82 -2.90
C ALA A 139 -15.69 5.06 -3.81
N GLY A 140 -14.89 4.95 -4.87
CA GLY A 140 -14.65 6.05 -5.78
C GLY A 140 -13.68 7.12 -5.27
N ALA A 141 -13.02 6.94 -4.11
CA ALA A 141 -11.97 7.83 -3.65
C ALA A 141 -10.81 7.89 -4.66
N GLU A 142 -10.39 9.08 -5.01
CA GLU A 142 -9.24 9.32 -5.87
C GLU A 142 -8.02 9.65 -5.00
N VAL A 143 -7.07 8.72 -4.95
CA VAL A 143 -5.81 8.89 -4.20
C VAL A 143 -4.81 9.64 -5.07
N SER A 144 -4.43 10.84 -4.67
CA SER A 144 -3.39 11.61 -5.35
C SER A 144 -1.98 11.24 -4.88
N ASN A 145 -1.82 11.02 -3.57
CA ASN A 145 -0.55 10.67 -2.94
C ASN A 145 -0.75 9.74 -1.75
N ALA A 146 0.29 8.96 -1.44
CA ALA A 146 0.46 8.35 -0.13
C ALA A 146 1.55 9.08 0.64
N VAL A 147 1.31 9.30 1.92
CA VAL A 147 2.24 9.97 2.83
C VAL A 147 2.63 8.99 3.91
N PHE A 148 3.92 8.80 4.09
CA PHE A 148 4.50 7.96 5.15
C PHE A 148 5.13 8.86 6.19
N ARG A 149 4.71 8.74 7.44
CA ARG A 149 5.25 9.52 8.53
C ARG A 149 6.10 8.67 9.44
N THR A 150 7.19 9.26 9.87
CA THR A 150 8.04 8.77 10.95
C THR A 150 7.91 9.73 12.14
N GLU A 151 8.62 9.46 13.25
CA GLU A 151 8.64 10.37 14.39
C GLU A 151 9.17 11.77 14.03
N ASP A 152 10.05 11.86 13.02
CA ASP A 152 10.78 13.09 12.69
C ASP A 152 10.41 13.67 11.30
N GLU A 153 9.72 12.90 10.43
CA GLU A 153 9.64 13.22 9.01
C GLU A 153 8.33 12.85 8.36
N GLU A 154 8.04 13.53 7.26
CA GLU A 154 6.96 13.20 6.33
C GLU A 154 7.56 12.86 4.97
N LEU A 155 7.25 11.67 4.45
CA LEU A 155 7.72 11.14 3.17
C LEU A 155 6.55 11.04 2.21
N LEU A 156 6.64 11.68 1.05
CA LEU A 156 5.63 11.57 0.00
C LEU A 156 5.97 10.41 -0.94
N TYR A 157 4.98 9.58 -1.20
CA TYR A 157 5.04 8.55 -2.21
C TYR A 157 3.92 8.78 -3.22
N SER A 158 4.29 9.12 -4.44
CA SER A 158 3.36 9.25 -5.55
C SER A 158 3.56 8.08 -6.50
N ALA A 159 2.56 7.22 -6.60
CA ALA A 159 2.55 6.13 -7.57
C ALA A 159 1.87 6.61 -8.86
N CYS A 160 2.59 6.53 -9.96
CA CYS A 160 2.11 6.97 -11.24
C CYS A 160 2.56 5.97 -12.31
N TYR A 161 1.62 5.18 -12.83
CA TYR A 161 1.84 4.21 -13.91
C TYR A 161 3.08 3.32 -13.74
N GLY A 162 3.29 2.78 -12.56
CA GLY A 162 4.44 1.93 -12.25
C GLY A 162 5.78 2.68 -12.16
N LYS A 163 5.75 4.00 -12.09
CA LYS A 163 6.92 4.84 -11.84
C LYS A 163 6.75 5.55 -10.49
N PRO A 164 7.05 4.89 -9.39
CA PRO A 164 6.94 5.53 -8.09
C PRO A 164 7.91 6.71 -8.01
N VAL A 165 7.40 7.84 -7.55
CA VAL A 165 8.22 9.00 -7.20
C VAL A 165 8.17 9.16 -5.70
N THR A 166 9.31 8.99 -5.06
CA THR A 166 9.46 9.22 -3.62
C THR A 166 10.06 10.60 -3.41
N TYR A 167 9.43 11.36 -2.56
CA TYR A 167 9.83 12.71 -2.22
C TYR A 167 9.90 12.86 -0.70
N HIS A 168 10.97 13.48 -0.24
CA HIS A 168 11.25 13.69 1.18
C HIS A 168 11.47 15.18 1.42
N SER A 169 10.54 15.83 2.11
CA SER A 169 10.50 17.29 2.22
C SER A 169 11.67 17.91 2.97
N ASP A 170 12.30 17.17 3.88
CA ASP A 170 13.32 17.71 4.79
C ASP A 170 14.76 17.39 4.37
N LEU A 171 14.97 16.46 3.44
CA LEU A 171 16.30 15.98 3.05
C LEU A 171 16.72 16.37 1.63
N TYR A 172 15.83 16.91 0.81
CA TYR A 172 16.13 17.18 -0.57
C TYR A 172 16.38 18.68 -0.81
N THR A 173 17.29 18.93 -1.72
CA THR A 173 17.56 20.26 -2.25
C THR A 173 16.43 20.74 -3.16
N ASP A 174 16.38 22.03 -3.49
CA ASP A 174 15.41 22.55 -4.45
C ASP A 174 15.48 21.84 -5.81
N ASP A 175 16.68 21.44 -6.25
CA ASP A 175 16.90 20.67 -7.48
C ASP A 175 16.26 19.27 -7.40
N ASP A 176 16.34 18.61 -6.24
CA ASP A 176 15.71 17.31 -6.04
C ASP A 176 14.18 17.43 -6.08
N ILE A 177 13.65 18.51 -5.54
CA ILE A 177 12.21 18.83 -5.58
C ILE A 177 11.76 19.09 -7.01
N GLU A 178 12.50 19.90 -7.77
CA GLU A 178 12.20 20.16 -9.19
C GLU A 178 12.22 18.88 -10.02
N ASN A 179 13.19 18.01 -9.80
CA ASN A 179 13.27 16.72 -10.47
C ASN A 179 12.11 15.79 -10.12
N ALA A 180 11.71 15.76 -8.85
CA ALA A 180 10.55 14.98 -8.41
C ALA A 180 9.25 15.52 -9.02
N VAL A 181 9.06 16.83 -9.03
CA VAL A 181 7.91 17.49 -9.68
C VAL A 181 7.87 17.19 -11.17
N ALA A 182 9.03 17.28 -11.86
CA ALA A 182 9.12 16.96 -13.29
C ALA A 182 8.75 15.49 -13.56
N ALA A 183 9.22 14.57 -12.73
CA ALA A 183 8.89 13.14 -12.85
C ALA A 183 7.39 12.87 -12.64
N VAL A 184 6.76 13.51 -11.66
CA VAL A 184 5.30 13.41 -11.43
C VAL A 184 4.54 14.03 -12.60
N THR A 185 4.96 15.19 -13.10
CA THR A 185 4.33 15.85 -14.24
C THR A 185 4.37 14.97 -15.49
N ALA A 186 5.50 14.32 -15.77
CA ALA A 186 5.67 13.40 -16.89
C ALA A 186 4.73 12.19 -16.83
N CYS A 187 4.22 11.83 -15.64
CA CYS A 187 3.24 10.75 -15.48
C CYS A 187 1.86 11.11 -16.05
N PHE A 188 1.55 12.39 -16.18
CA PHE A 188 0.24 12.88 -16.67
C PHE A 188 0.27 13.38 -18.12
N GLU A 189 1.41 13.31 -18.75
CA GLU A 189 1.58 13.56 -20.18
C GLU A 189 1.43 12.26 -20.99
#